data_b723d031dec6f7b9d6fd56232a969927
#
_entry.id   b723d031dec6f7b9d6fd56232a969927
#
_cell.length_a   1.000
_cell.length_b   1.000
_cell.length_c   1.000
_cell.angle_alpha   90.00
_cell.angle_beta   90.00
_cell.angle_gamma   90.00
#
_symmetry.space_group_name_H-M   'P 1'
#
loop_
_entity.id
_entity.type
_entity.pdbx_description
1 polymer ?
#
loop_
_entity_poly.entity_id
_entity_poly.type
_entity_poly.pdbx_seq_one_letter_code
_entity_poly.pdbx_strand_id
1 'polypeptide(L)'
;MSIDITTKDVENAHKIFEYYIDSVENYGLDYKQKIYDMYSDSGFLYGTYRTIKYLVEHGSTVFQYVLTYEGEYSFSALYGIPANGVCHADDLLYLWNPSFSGKT
;
A
#
# COMPACT_ATOMS: atom_id res chain seq x y z
N MET A 1 3.68 25.29 6.74
CA MET A 1 4.78 24.38 7.10
C MET A 1 5.51 24.06 5.80
N SER A 2 6.69 24.63 5.56
CA SER A 2 7.48 24.30 4.36
C SER A 2 8.32 23.07 4.67
N ILE A 3 8.29 22.09 3.78
CA ILE A 3 9.17 20.92 3.85
C ILE A 3 10.44 21.31 3.06
N ASP A 4 11.56 21.45 3.75
CA ASP A 4 12.84 21.69 3.11
C ASP A 4 13.38 20.36 2.56
N ILE A 5 13.36 20.22 1.24
CA ILE A 5 13.89 19.04 0.54
C ILE A 5 15.41 19.19 0.44
N THR A 6 16.12 18.25 1.02
CA THR A 6 17.60 18.20 0.98
C THR A 6 18.10 17.43 -0.24
N THR A 7 19.38 17.62 -0.59
CA THR A 7 20.06 16.83 -1.64
C THR A 7 19.98 15.32 -1.34
N LYS A 8 20.09 14.94 -0.06
CA LYS A 8 19.97 13.54 0.38
C LYS A 8 18.59 12.96 0.14
N ASP A 9 17.53 13.76 0.28
CA ASP A 9 16.15 13.32 0.00
C ASP A 9 15.97 13.04 -1.49
N VAL A 10 16.57 13.86 -2.35
CA VAL A 10 16.55 13.64 -3.80
C VAL A 10 17.32 12.38 -4.19
N GLU A 11 18.50 12.15 -3.62
CA GLU A 11 19.28 10.93 -3.85
C GLU A 11 18.52 9.67 -3.39
N ASN A 12 17.86 9.73 -2.23
CA ASN A 12 17.05 8.61 -1.73
C ASN A 12 15.83 8.37 -2.60
N ALA A 13 15.17 9.42 -3.08
CA ALA A 13 14.06 9.30 -4.01
C ALA A 13 14.48 8.62 -5.32
N HIS A 14 15.64 8.97 -5.87
CA HIS A 14 16.20 8.29 -7.06
C HIS A 14 16.45 6.80 -6.80
N LYS A 15 17.05 6.43 -5.68
CA LYS A 15 17.28 5.01 -5.32
C LYS A 15 15.99 4.22 -5.20
N ILE A 16 14.95 4.82 -4.59
CA ILE A 16 13.63 4.19 -4.48
C ILE A 16 13.03 4.01 -5.87
N PHE A 17 13.08 5.04 -6.69
CA PHE A 17 12.57 4.97 -8.05
C PHE A 17 13.29 3.91 -8.88
N GLU A 18 14.62 3.86 -8.85
CA GLU A 18 15.42 2.84 -9.54
C GLU A 18 15.08 1.42 -9.06
N TYR A 19 14.86 1.23 -7.77
CA TYR A 19 14.52 -0.08 -7.21
C TYR A 19 13.20 -0.63 -7.76
N TYR A 20 12.17 0.21 -7.87
CA TYR A 20 10.85 -0.24 -8.33
C TYR A 20 10.69 -0.16 -9.85
N ILE A 21 11.26 0.80 -10.50
CA ILE A 21 10.93 1.20 -11.88
C ILE A 21 12.07 0.98 -12.88
N ASP A 22 13.20 0.45 -12.45
CA ASP A 22 14.38 -0.05 -13.17
C ASP A 22 14.75 0.58 -14.56
N SER A 23 13.81 1.14 -15.31
CA SER A 23 14.04 2.02 -16.47
C SER A 23 12.74 2.68 -16.95
N VAL A 24 12.84 3.92 -17.34
CA VAL A 24 11.72 4.75 -17.86
C VAL A 24 11.18 4.24 -19.21
N GLU A 25 11.82 3.26 -19.83
CA GLU A 25 11.49 2.78 -21.19
C GLU A 25 10.37 1.72 -21.23
N ASN A 26 9.99 1.14 -20.09
CA ASN A 26 8.97 0.09 -20.02
C ASN A 26 7.63 0.57 -19.46
N TYR A 27 6.93 1.41 -20.20
CA TYR A 27 5.55 1.82 -19.89
C TYR A 27 4.52 0.75 -20.27
N GLY A 28 4.62 -0.47 -19.69
CA GLY A 28 3.64 -1.54 -19.85
C GLY A 28 2.71 -1.69 -18.64
N LEU A 29 1.86 -2.73 -18.64
CA LEU A 29 1.00 -3.10 -17.50
C LEU A 29 1.81 -3.32 -16.21
N ASP A 30 3.05 -3.77 -16.33
CA ASP A 30 4.01 -3.97 -15.26
C ASP A 30 4.36 -2.67 -14.51
N TYR A 31 4.35 -1.54 -15.19
CA TYR A 31 4.67 -0.25 -14.59
C TYR A 31 3.65 0.16 -13.52
N LYS A 32 2.36 -0.05 -13.76
CA LYS A 32 1.31 0.26 -12.78
C LYS A 32 1.47 -0.57 -11.51
N GLN A 33 1.77 -1.85 -11.66
CA GLN A 33 1.98 -2.72 -10.50
C GLN A 33 3.18 -2.27 -9.68
N LYS A 34 4.29 -1.93 -10.30
CA LYS A 34 5.48 -1.40 -9.62
C LYS A 34 5.21 -0.10 -8.86
N ILE A 35 4.38 0.79 -9.43
CA ILE A 35 3.93 2.00 -8.74
C ILE A 35 3.06 1.65 -7.54
N TYR A 36 2.12 0.70 -7.68
CA TYR A 36 1.29 0.26 -6.56
C TYR A 36 2.13 -0.37 -5.45
N ASP A 37 3.13 -1.18 -5.80
CA ASP A 37 4.05 -1.80 -4.84
C ASP A 37 4.85 -0.74 -4.09
N MET A 38 5.40 0.26 -4.79
CA MET A 38 6.13 1.38 -4.19
C MET A 38 5.26 2.16 -3.18
N TYR A 39 4.01 2.46 -3.54
CA TYR A 39 3.09 3.16 -2.62
C TYR A 39 2.64 2.27 -1.46
N SER A 40 2.40 0.99 -1.71
CA SER A 40 2.04 0.02 -0.68
C SER A 40 3.15 -0.15 0.34
N ASP A 41 4.38 -0.32 -0.12
CA ASP A 41 5.54 -0.49 0.75
C ASP A 41 5.83 0.77 1.57
N SER A 42 5.85 1.94 0.92
CA SER A 42 6.17 3.19 1.60
C SER A 42 5.05 3.69 2.50
N GLY A 43 3.80 3.55 2.08
CA GLY A 43 2.64 4.08 2.80
C GLY A 43 2.13 3.17 3.92
N PHE A 44 2.29 1.86 3.79
CA PHE A 44 1.68 0.90 4.71
C PHE A 44 2.65 -0.14 5.26
N LEU A 45 3.35 -0.89 4.41
CA LEU A 45 4.12 -2.06 4.85
C LEU A 45 5.32 -1.66 5.72
N TYR A 46 6.03 -0.60 5.36
CA TYR A 46 7.17 -0.13 6.14
C TYR A 46 6.75 0.33 7.55
N GLY A 47 5.69 1.11 7.66
CA GLY A 47 5.16 1.56 8.96
C GLY A 47 4.67 0.40 9.81
N THR A 48 3.97 -0.55 9.22
CA THR A 48 3.51 -1.77 9.87
C THR A 48 4.68 -2.60 10.39
N TYR A 49 5.69 -2.85 9.54
CA TYR A 49 6.92 -3.56 9.94
C TYR A 49 7.61 -2.90 11.13
N ARG A 50 7.80 -1.57 11.10
CA ARG A 50 8.42 -0.82 12.19
C ARG A 50 7.63 -0.93 13.49
N THR A 51 6.31 -0.85 13.41
CA THR A 51 5.41 -0.98 14.56
C THR A 51 5.49 -2.37 15.16
N ILE A 52 5.41 -3.41 14.36
CA ILE A 52 5.50 -4.80 14.80
C ILE A 52 6.85 -5.05 15.49
N LYS A 53 7.94 -4.63 14.85
CA LYS A 53 9.27 -4.75 15.40
C LYS A 53 9.37 -4.11 16.78
N TYR A 54 8.91 -2.88 16.93
CA TYR A 54 8.89 -2.16 18.20
C TYR A 54 8.09 -2.90 19.27
N LEU A 55 6.87 -3.35 18.93
CA LEU A 55 6.01 -4.05 19.88
C LEU A 55 6.62 -5.38 20.36
N VAL A 56 7.20 -6.15 19.46
CA VAL A 56 7.84 -7.43 19.77
C VAL A 56 9.08 -7.21 20.64
N GLU A 57 9.91 -6.23 20.33
CA GLU A 57 11.08 -5.86 21.13
C GLU A 57 10.70 -5.44 22.56
N HIS A 58 9.48 -4.95 22.76
CA HIS A 58 8.95 -4.56 24.06
C HIS A 58 8.06 -5.64 24.72
N GLY A 59 8.15 -6.87 24.24
CA GLY A 59 7.52 -8.04 24.85
C GLY A 59 6.04 -8.26 24.50
N SER A 60 5.50 -7.54 23.52
CA SER A 60 4.13 -7.76 23.06
C SER A 60 4.03 -8.97 22.14
N THR A 61 2.92 -9.71 22.25
CA THR A 61 2.56 -10.72 21.25
C THR A 61 1.80 -10.05 20.11
N VAL A 62 2.26 -10.22 18.89
CA VAL A 62 1.68 -9.59 17.71
C VAL A 62 1.26 -10.64 16.69
N PHE A 63 0.05 -10.51 16.18
CA PHE A 63 -0.46 -11.27 15.04
C PHE A 63 -0.66 -10.30 13.88
N GLN A 64 -0.12 -10.65 12.72
CA GLN A 64 -0.27 -9.88 11.50
C GLN A 64 -1.01 -10.70 10.45
N TYR A 65 -1.88 -10.05 9.70
CA TYR A 65 -2.49 -10.61 8.49
C TYR A 65 -2.35 -9.66 7.32
N VAL A 66 -2.46 -10.20 6.14
CA VAL A 66 -2.60 -9.44 4.88
C VAL A 66 -3.80 -10.00 4.15
N LEU A 67 -4.76 -9.13 3.83
CA LEU A 67 -5.90 -9.52 3.01
C LEU A 67 -5.43 -9.67 1.56
N THR A 68 -5.53 -10.89 1.02
CA THR A 68 -5.20 -11.20 -0.40
C THR A 68 -6.44 -11.63 -1.20
N TYR A 69 -7.59 -11.71 -0.54
CA TYR A 69 -8.84 -12.09 -1.18
C TYR A 69 -9.46 -10.90 -1.89
N GLU A 70 -9.54 -10.98 -3.20
CA GLU A 70 -10.25 -10.05 -4.06
C GLU A 70 -11.69 -10.53 -4.22
N GLY A 71 -12.60 -9.91 -3.49
CA GLY A 71 -13.99 -10.32 -3.42
C GLY A 71 -14.94 -9.32 -4.05
N GLU A 72 -16.24 -9.53 -3.81
CA GLU A 72 -17.31 -8.70 -4.38
C GLU A 72 -17.35 -7.27 -3.81
N TYR A 73 -16.76 -7.04 -2.64
CA TYR A 73 -16.78 -5.75 -1.96
C TYR A 73 -15.39 -5.12 -1.95
N SER A 74 -15.30 -3.88 -2.42
CA SER A 74 -14.06 -3.09 -2.37
C SER A 74 -14.35 -1.61 -2.23
N PHE A 75 -13.50 -0.90 -1.50
CA PHE A 75 -13.57 0.56 -1.43
C PHE A 75 -13.30 1.24 -2.79
N SER A 76 -12.54 0.62 -3.68
CA SER A 76 -12.33 1.14 -5.02
C SER A 76 -13.65 1.30 -5.79
N ALA A 77 -14.59 0.38 -5.60
CA ALA A 77 -15.91 0.43 -6.24
C ALA A 77 -16.74 1.64 -5.77
N LEU A 78 -16.57 2.12 -4.54
CA LEU A 78 -17.26 3.32 -4.03
C LEU A 78 -16.85 4.59 -4.80
N TYR A 79 -15.64 4.60 -5.32
CA TYR A 79 -15.11 5.72 -6.12
C TYR A 79 -15.28 5.51 -7.62
N GLY A 80 -16.01 4.46 -8.03
CA GLY A 80 -16.19 4.13 -9.44
C GLY A 80 -14.92 3.70 -10.16
N ILE A 81 -13.92 3.24 -9.38
CA ILE A 81 -12.66 2.74 -9.92
C ILE A 81 -12.80 1.22 -10.07
N PRO A 82 -12.56 0.66 -11.26
CA PRO A 82 -12.57 -0.79 -11.44
C PRO A 82 -11.61 -1.46 -10.45
N ALA A 83 -12.07 -2.51 -9.77
CA ALA A 83 -11.23 -3.29 -8.89
C ALA A 83 -10.04 -3.88 -9.69
N ASN A 84 -8.85 -3.72 -9.14
CA ASN A 84 -7.62 -4.23 -9.73
C ASN A 84 -6.72 -4.73 -8.59
N GLY A 85 -7.20 -5.76 -7.91
CA GLY A 85 -6.63 -6.27 -6.68
C GLY A 85 -7.32 -5.73 -5.42
N VAL A 86 -6.72 -6.00 -4.28
CA VAL A 86 -7.23 -5.62 -2.95
C VAL A 86 -6.85 -4.16 -2.65
N CYS A 87 -7.84 -3.36 -2.28
CA CYS A 87 -7.65 -1.96 -1.93
C CYS A 87 -7.41 -1.80 -0.42
N HIS A 88 -6.77 -0.69 -0.03
CA HIS A 88 -6.62 -0.33 1.38
C HIS A 88 -7.99 -0.28 2.08
N ALA A 89 -8.05 -0.88 3.25
CA ALA A 89 -9.23 -1.01 4.10
C ALA A 89 -10.33 -1.97 3.59
N ASP A 90 -10.14 -2.70 2.50
CA ASP A 90 -11.11 -3.68 2.01
C ASP A 90 -11.42 -4.76 3.06
N ASP A 91 -10.47 -5.09 3.94
CA ASP A 91 -10.66 -6.01 5.06
C ASP A 91 -11.79 -5.56 6.00
N LEU A 92 -11.99 -4.26 6.17
CA LEU A 92 -13.06 -3.72 7.01
C LEU A 92 -14.45 -4.07 6.47
N LEU A 93 -14.61 -4.24 5.17
CA LEU A 93 -15.87 -4.62 4.54
C LEU A 93 -16.28 -6.07 4.86
N TYR A 94 -15.30 -6.91 5.20
CA TYR A 94 -15.51 -8.31 5.57
C TYR A 94 -15.56 -8.50 7.08
N LEU A 95 -14.90 -7.65 7.86
CA LEU A 95 -14.90 -7.71 9.31
C LEU A 95 -16.14 -7.06 9.93
N TRP A 96 -16.59 -5.97 9.35
CA TRP A 96 -17.79 -5.25 9.78
C TRP A 96 -18.77 -5.19 8.62
N ASN A 97 -20.05 -5.44 8.88
CA ASN A 97 -21.11 -5.34 7.88
C ASN A 97 -21.52 -3.86 7.69
N PRO A 98 -20.88 -3.10 6.81
CA PRO A 98 -21.25 -1.72 6.59
C PRO A 98 -22.58 -1.64 5.86
N SER A 99 -23.40 -0.65 6.21
CA SER A 99 -24.71 -0.41 5.61
C SER A 99 -24.65 0.06 4.15
N PHE A 100 -23.46 0.25 3.59
CA PHE A 100 -23.27 0.62 2.20
C PHE A 100 -22.72 -0.57 1.40
N SER A 101 -23.24 -0.78 0.23
CA SER A 101 -22.80 -1.83 -0.69
C SER A 101 -21.90 -1.27 -1.78
N GLY A 102 -20.59 -1.20 -1.52
CA GLY A 102 -19.61 -1.02 -2.59
C GLY A 102 -19.38 -2.36 -3.29
N LYS A 103 -20.33 -2.78 -4.14
CA LYS A 103 -20.12 -3.98 -4.96
C LYS A 103 -19.29 -3.64 -6.18
N THR A 104 -18.31 -4.46 -6.46
CA THR A 104 -17.51 -4.41 -7.71
C THR A 104 -18.31 -4.92 -8.90
#